data_0b9bc9925a2848aa31b0eb23c5b1982f
#
_entry.id   0b9bc9925a2848aa31b0eb23c5b1982f
#
_cell.length_a   1.000
_cell.length_b   1.000
_cell.length_c   1.000
_cell.angle_alpha   90.00
_cell.angle_beta   90.00
_cell.angle_gamma   90.00
#
_symmetry.space_group_name_H-M   'P 1'
#
loop_
_entity.id
_entity.type
_entity.pdbx_description
1 polymer ?
#
loop_
_entity_poly.entity_id
_entity_poly.type
_entity_poly.pdbx_seq_one_letter_code
_entity_poly.pdbx_strand_id
1 'polypeptide(L)'
;MITCVVDYVIDPNKMDAFERFARAWITLVNRHGGTHHGYFLPSEGASDRALAVFSFPSFAKYEEYRARFGNDPEFMAADRIRDESGCVLRYDRTFMRPLLE
;
A
#
# COMPACT_ATOMS: atom_id res chain seq x y z
N MET A 1 -4.71 6.46 -16.94
CA MET A 1 -4.02 6.26 -15.66
C MET A 1 -5.01 6.28 -14.52
N ILE A 2 -4.86 5.38 -13.59
CA ILE A 2 -5.62 5.37 -12.34
C ILE A 2 -4.65 5.52 -11.17
N THR A 3 -5.12 6.16 -10.10
CA THR A 3 -4.34 6.30 -8.86
C THR A 3 -5.12 5.69 -7.72
N CYS A 4 -4.46 4.81 -6.99
CA CYS A 4 -5.04 4.17 -5.82
C CYS A 4 -4.57 4.91 -4.57
N VAL A 5 -5.52 5.27 -3.72
CA VAL A 5 -5.24 5.87 -2.43
C VAL A 5 -5.73 4.89 -1.37
N VAL A 6 -4.83 4.46 -0.51
CA VAL A 6 -5.20 3.57 0.59
C VAL A 6 -5.06 4.34 1.90
N ASP A 7 -6.19 4.46 2.60
CA ASP A 7 -6.23 5.07 3.92
C ASP A 7 -6.12 3.96 4.96
N TYR A 8 -5.12 4.07 5.83
CA TYR A 8 -4.87 3.08 6.87
C TYR A 8 -5.17 3.63 8.25
N VAL A 9 -5.76 2.78 9.08
CA VAL A 9 -5.72 2.96 10.53
C VAL A 9 -4.74 1.91 11.04
N ILE A 10 -3.69 2.37 11.69
CA ILE A 10 -2.58 1.51 12.09
C ILE A 10 -2.45 1.49 13.61
N ASP A 11 -1.78 0.45 14.13
CA ASP A 11 -1.43 0.38 15.54
C ASP A 11 -0.16 1.23 15.76
N PRO A 12 -0.24 2.34 16.51
CA PRO A 12 0.93 3.22 16.71
C PRO A 12 2.10 2.53 17.38
N ASN A 13 1.85 1.44 18.11
CA ASN A 13 2.90 0.67 18.78
C ASN A 13 3.62 -0.30 17.84
N LYS A 14 3.18 -0.37 16.60
CA LYS A 14 3.74 -1.31 15.61
C LYS A 14 4.19 -0.58 14.35
N MET A 15 4.71 0.63 14.51
CA MET A 15 5.14 1.45 13.38
C MET A 15 6.29 0.80 12.62
N ASP A 16 7.24 0.14 13.31
CA ASP A 16 8.35 -0.54 12.65
C ASP A 16 7.86 -1.63 11.70
N ALA A 17 6.86 -2.41 12.14
CA ALA A 17 6.26 -3.44 11.29
C ALA A 17 5.54 -2.82 10.11
N PHE A 18 4.80 -1.72 10.33
CA PHE A 18 4.10 -1.03 9.26
C PHE A 18 5.07 -0.48 8.22
N GLU A 19 6.20 0.06 8.64
CA GLU A 19 7.22 0.57 7.70
C GLU A 19 7.84 -0.55 6.88
N ARG A 20 8.08 -1.72 7.47
CA ARG A 20 8.56 -2.89 6.71
C ARG A 20 7.52 -3.34 5.68
N PHE A 21 6.26 -3.37 6.08
CA PHE A 21 5.14 -3.68 5.21
C PHE A 21 5.09 -2.67 4.04
N ALA A 22 5.19 -1.39 4.35
CA ALA A 22 5.15 -0.31 3.36
C ALA A 22 6.29 -0.43 2.34
N ARG A 23 7.51 -0.67 2.80
CA ARG A 23 8.66 -0.80 1.91
C ARG A 23 8.52 -1.99 0.96
N ALA A 24 7.99 -3.09 1.46
CA ALA A 24 7.74 -4.27 0.63
C ALA A 24 6.76 -3.95 -0.50
N TRP A 25 5.66 -3.26 -0.20
CA TRP A 25 4.66 -2.92 -1.20
C TRP A 25 5.13 -1.87 -2.19
N ILE A 26 5.94 -0.90 -1.78
CA ILE A 26 6.55 0.05 -2.71
C ILE A 26 7.35 -0.70 -3.76
N THR A 27 8.17 -1.66 -3.33
CA THR A 27 8.98 -2.46 -4.24
C THR A 27 8.12 -3.27 -5.20
N LEU A 28 7.07 -3.92 -4.69
CA LEU A 28 6.19 -4.77 -5.52
C LEU A 28 5.42 -3.97 -6.55
N VAL A 29 4.85 -2.84 -6.17
CA VAL A 29 4.13 -1.97 -7.12
C VAL A 29 5.07 -1.52 -8.24
N ASN A 30 6.26 -1.02 -7.88
CA ASN A 30 7.21 -0.51 -8.88
C ASN A 30 7.74 -1.60 -9.79
N ARG A 31 7.85 -2.83 -9.31
CA ARG A 31 8.34 -3.96 -10.10
C ARG A 31 7.27 -4.51 -11.04
N HIS A 32 6.01 -4.36 -10.70
CA HIS A 32 4.90 -4.99 -11.42
C HIS A 32 4.00 -4.01 -12.18
N GLY A 33 4.61 -2.98 -12.74
CA GLY A 33 3.94 -2.12 -13.72
C GLY A 33 3.30 -0.85 -13.17
N GLY A 34 3.39 -0.61 -11.87
CA GLY A 34 2.89 0.60 -11.26
C GLY A 34 3.99 1.60 -10.94
N THR A 35 3.58 2.72 -10.42
CA THR A 35 4.47 3.74 -9.85
C THR A 35 3.97 4.06 -8.45
N HIS A 36 4.75 3.72 -7.45
CA HIS A 36 4.39 4.03 -6.08
C HIS A 36 4.88 5.43 -5.74
N HIS A 37 3.98 6.29 -5.27
CA HIS A 37 4.30 7.68 -4.91
C HIS A 37 4.72 7.81 -3.46
N GLY A 38 4.64 6.73 -2.71
CA GLY A 38 5.11 6.66 -1.33
C GLY A 38 4.00 6.46 -0.33
N TYR A 39 4.45 6.20 0.89
CA TYR A 39 3.58 6.17 2.06
C TYR A 39 3.77 7.47 2.83
N PHE A 40 2.71 7.93 3.44
CA PHE A 40 2.73 9.10 4.29
C PHE A 40 2.39 8.64 5.70
N LEU A 41 3.34 8.82 6.60
CA LEU A 41 3.27 8.31 7.96
C LEU A 41 2.90 9.41 8.95
N PRO A 42 2.38 9.08 10.13
CA PRO A 42 2.08 10.09 11.14
C PRO A 42 3.31 10.94 11.47
N SER A 43 3.10 12.24 11.57
CA SER A 43 4.13 13.18 11.99
C SER A 43 3.57 14.01 13.15
N GLU A 44 2.60 14.86 12.87
CA GLU A 44 1.88 15.62 13.89
C GLU A 44 0.39 15.39 13.71
N GLY A 45 -0.36 15.35 14.80
CA GLY A 45 -1.79 15.09 14.79
C GLY A 45 -2.07 13.64 15.12
N ALA A 46 -2.93 12.99 14.34
CA ALA A 46 -3.30 11.59 14.59
C ALA A 46 -2.08 10.68 14.49
N SER A 47 -1.92 9.78 15.44
CA SER A 47 -0.80 8.84 15.49
C SER A 47 -1.09 7.51 14.82
N ASP A 48 -2.33 7.29 14.39
CA ASP A 48 -2.82 6.01 13.88
C ASP A 48 -3.26 6.07 12.41
N ARG A 49 -2.93 7.15 11.69
CA ARG A 49 -3.34 7.33 10.30
C ARG A 49 -2.14 7.32 9.38
N ALA A 50 -2.24 6.58 8.29
CA ALA A 50 -1.24 6.56 7.24
C ALA A 50 -1.92 6.51 5.89
N LEU A 51 -1.18 6.86 4.84
CA LEU A 51 -1.71 6.91 3.49
C LEU A 51 -0.70 6.27 2.54
N ALA A 52 -1.18 5.48 1.60
CA ALA A 52 -0.37 5.00 0.48
C ALA A 52 -0.99 5.53 -0.81
N VAL A 53 -0.14 5.96 -1.74
CA VAL A 53 -0.60 6.47 -3.04
C VAL A 53 0.24 5.83 -4.14
N PHE A 54 -0.42 5.18 -5.08
CA PHE A 54 0.29 4.59 -6.22
C PHE A 54 -0.60 4.59 -7.45
N SER A 55 0.03 4.55 -8.62
CA SER A 55 -0.67 4.65 -9.91
C SER A 55 -0.32 3.49 -10.81
N PHE A 56 -1.27 3.13 -11.67
CA PHE A 56 -1.09 2.18 -12.78
C PHE A 56 -1.56 2.83 -14.07
N PRO A 57 -1.01 2.41 -15.23
CA PRO A 57 -1.44 2.98 -16.51
C PRO A 57 -2.93 2.77 -16.80
N SER A 58 -3.51 1.68 -16.30
CA SER A 58 -4.92 1.35 -16.51
C SER A 58 -5.41 0.39 -15.43
N PHE A 59 -6.72 0.21 -15.34
CA PHE A 59 -7.30 -0.82 -14.47
C PHE A 59 -6.83 -2.22 -14.88
N ALA A 60 -6.67 -2.46 -16.18
CA ALA A 60 -6.19 -3.76 -16.65
C ALA A 60 -4.80 -4.08 -16.09
N LYS A 61 -3.90 -3.09 -16.07
CA LYS A 61 -2.57 -3.26 -15.50
C LYS A 61 -2.63 -3.47 -13.99
N TYR A 62 -3.51 -2.76 -13.31
CA TYR A 62 -3.74 -2.97 -11.89
C TYR A 62 -4.23 -4.39 -11.62
N GLU A 63 -5.13 -4.91 -12.44
CA GLU A 63 -5.65 -6.26 -12.27
C GLU A 63 -4.57 -7.33 -12.45
N GLU A 64 -3.63 -7.14 -13.38
CA GLU A 64 -2.49 -8.04 -13.54
C GLU A 64 -1.63 -8.09 -12.28
N TYR A 65 -1.40 -6.94 -11.69
CA TYR A 65 -0.68 -6.83 -10.41
C TYR A 65 -1.48 -7.51 -9.29
N ARG A 66 -2.77 -7.22 -9.20
CA ARG A 66 -3.67 -7.77 -8.18
C ARG A 66 -3.77 -9.30 -8.26
N ALA A 67 -3.70 -9.85 -9.46
CA ALA A 67 -3.79 -11.30 -9.66
C ALA A 67 -2.64 -12.06 -9.00
N ARG A 68 -1.56 -11.40 -8.62
CA ARG A 68 -0.43 -12.04 -7.93
C ARG A 68 -0.66 -12.20 -6.43
N PHE A 69 -1.66 -11.53 -5.89
CA PHE A 69 -2.01 -11.62 -4.47
C PHE A 69 -2.41 -13.07 -4.16
N GLY A 70 -1.86 -13.62 -3.09
CA GLY A 70 -2.19 -14.95 -2.63
C GLY A 70 -1.51 -16.10 -3.38
N ASN A 71 -0.77 -15.83 -4.47
CA ASN A 71 -0.09 -16.90 -5.19
C ASN A 71 1.40 -16.62 -5.51
N ASP A 72 1.81 -15.36 -5.46
CA ASP A 72 3.22 -15.01 -5.67
C ASP A 72 3.91 -14.94 -4.29
N PRO A 73 5.02 -15.67 -4.09
CA PRO A 73 5.67 -15.73 -2.79
C PRO A 73 6.09 -14.37 -2.22
N GLU A 74 6.52 -13.41 -3.05
CA GLU A 74 6.91 -12.10 -2.58
C GLU A 74 5.70 -11.30 -2.08
N PHE A 75 4.57 -11.41 -2.77
CA PHE A 75 3.32 -10.76 -2.36
C PHE A 75 2.81 -11.38 -1.07
N MET A 76 2.89 -12.70 -0.96
CA MET A 76 2.48 -13.39 0.26
C MET A 76 3.36 -13.02 1.45
N ALA A 77 4.66 -12.83 1.23
CA ALA A 77 5.59 -12.40 2.28
C ALA A 77 5.26 -10.99 2.76
N ALA A 78 4.91 -10.08 1.86
CA ALA A 78 4.53 -8.71 2.22
C ALA A 78 3.25 -8.71 3.08
N ASP A 79 2.24 -9.47 2.68
CA ASP A 79 1.00 -9.59 3.46
C ASP A 79 1.23 -10.24 4.81
N ARG A 80 2.17 -11.16 4.89
CA ARG A 80 2.49 -11.83 6.15
C ARG A 80 3.00 -10.86 7.21
N ILE A 81 3.72 -9.81 6.81
CA ILE A 81 4.17 -8.78 7.76
C ILE A 81 2.95 -8.15 8.46
N ARG A 82 1.93 -7.81 7.68
CA ARG A 82 0.69 -7.27 8.21
C ARG A 82 -0.02 -8.27 9.12
N ASP A 83 -0.15 -9.50 8.64
CA ASP A 83 -0.94 -10.52 9.32
C ASP A 83 -0.30 -10.96 10.64
N GLU A 84 1.01 -11.14 10.65
CA GLU A 84 1.72 -11.58 11.86
C GLU A 84 1.87 -10.48 12.89
N SER A 85 2.06 -9.24 12.45
CA SER A 85 2.26 -8.11 13.37
C SER A 85 0.95 -7.51 13.87
N GLY A 86 -0.11 -7.56 13.06
CA GLY A 86 -1.34 -6.85 13.35
C GLY A 86 -1.19 -5.34 13.26
N CYS A 87 -0.22 -4.85 12.47
CA CYS A 87 0.05 -3.41 12.40
C CYS A 87 -1.03 -2.61 11.71
N VAL A 88 -1.83 -3.23 10.84
CA VAL A 88 -2.95 -2.58 10.15
C VAL A 88 -4.24 -3.01 10.83
N LEU A 89 -4.96 -2.04 11.41
CA LEU A 89 -6.24 -2.30 12.08
C LEU A 89 -7.39 -2.24 11.10
N ARG A 90 -7.31 -1.33 10.12
CA ARG A 90 -8.34 -1.15 9.11
C ARG A 90 -7.74 -0.39 7.94
N TYR A 91 -8.29 -0.59 6.75
CA TYR A 91 -7.92 0.22 5.60
C TYR A 91 -9.08 0.36 4.63
N ASP A 92 -9.06 1.47 3.88
CA ASP A 92 -9.99 1.72 2.77
C ASP A 92 -9.18 2.01 1.52
N ARG A 93 -9.60 1.43 0.41
CA ARG A 93 -8.94 1.63 -0.88
C ARG A 93 -9.88 2.38 -1.82
N THR A 94 -9.39 3.48 -2.38
CA THR A 94 -10.16 4.30 -3.31
C THR A 94 -9.36 4.49 -4.59
N PHE A 95 -10.02 4.32 -5.73
CA PHE A 95 -9.39 4.59 -7.03
C PHE A 95 -9.83 5.96 -7.50
N MET A 96 -8.86 6.76 -7.93
CA MET A 96 -9.08 8.14 -8.33
C MET A 96 -8.43 8.40 -9.68
N ARG A 97 -8.94 9.37 -10.40
CA ARG A 97 -8.34 9.87 -11.62
C ARG A 97 -7.43 11.04 -11.25
N PRO A 98 -6.12 10.94 -11.49
CA PRO A 98 -5.23 12.03 -11.10
C PRO A 98 -5.43 13.25 -11.99
N LEU A 99 -5.39 14.40 -11.40
CA LEU A 99 -5.37 15.70 -12.09
C LEU A 99 -4.06 16.37 -11.65
N LEU A 100 -3.08 16.34 -12.53
CA LEU A 100 -1.72 16.82 -12.24
C LEU A 100 -1.39 17.95 -13.21
N GLU A 101 -1.24 19.15 -12.70
CA GLU A 101 -0.91 20.33 -13.51
C GLU A 101 0.31 21.05 -12.95
#